data_b86f9e5351b743b3b6d5002332d03493
#
_entry.id   b86f9e5351b743b3b6d5002332d03493
#
_cell.length_a   1.000
_cell.length_b   1.000
_cell.length_c   1.000
_cell.angle_alpha   90.00
_cell.angle_beta   90.00
_cell.angle_gamma   90.00
#
_symmetry.space_group_name_H-M   'P 1'
#
loop_
_entity.id
_entity.type
_entity.pdbx_description
1 polymer ?
#
loop_
_entity_poly.entity_id
_entity_poly.type
_entity_poly.pdbx_seq_one_letter_code
_entity_poly.pdbx_strand_id
1 'polypeptide(L)'
;MLGRKQSVRNNEDWKNALDHIEETVSKKELDSLVKKTVKDIKEKCKGKKAAYAWSAGKDSLVLGEICEKAGIDQSVLVRCNLEYPAFIAWIEQNKPSGLEIINTGQDMEWLKKHPDMLFPDKSNKAAQWFHIVQHRGQARYYKEHQLEILLLGRRKADGNYVGKD
;
A
#
# COMPACT_ATOMS: atom_id res chain seq x y z
N MET A 1 -8.44 -4.73 6.25
CA MET A 1 -9.48 -4.51 7.28
C MET A 1 -10.39 -5.71 7.24
N LEU A 2 -10.33 -6.56 8.24
CA LEU A 2 -11.26 -7.67 8.41
C LEU A 2 -12.64 -7.04 8.57
N GLY A 3 -13.56 -7.43 7.72
CA GLY A 3 -14.87 -6.81 7.66
C GLY A 3 -15.60 -6.85 9.00
N ARG A 4 -16.32 -5.80 9.33
CA ARG A 4 -17.11 -5.62 10.56
C ARG A 4 -18.10 -6.76 10.88
N LYS A 5 -18.23 -7.77 10.02
CA LYS A 5 -19.24 -8.82 10.13
C LYS A 5 -18.66 -10.20 10.39
N GLN A 6 -17.37 -10.37 10.46
CA GLN A 6 -16.80 -11.66 10.81
C GLN A 6 -16.23 -11.62 12.20
N SER A 7 -16.96 -12.22 13.05
CA SER A 7 -16.44 -12.73 14.28
C SER A 7 -15.44 -13.86 13.96
N VAL A 8 -14.19 -13.52 13.71
CA VAL A 8 -13.12 -14.43 14.07
C VAL A 8 -13.20 -14.50 15.59
N ARG A 9 -13.83 -15.55 16.07
CA ARG A 9 -14.28 -15.62 17.45
C ARG A 9 -13.12 -15.85 18.42
N ASN A 10 -11.99 -16.36 17.91
CA ASN A 10 -10.81 -16.63 18.73
C ASN A 10 -9.55 -16.83 17.87
N ASN A 11 -8.40 -16.93 18.52
CA ASN A 11 -7.12 -17.21 17.86
C ASN A 11 -7.05 -18.62 17.27
N GLU A 12 -7.89 -19.54 17.70
CA GLU A 12 -7.94 -20.92 17.19
C GLU A 12 -8.47 -20.97 15.75
N ASP A 13 -9.49 -20.17 15.42
CA ASP A 13 -10.02 -20.06 14.04
C ASP A 13 -8.94 -19.58 13.07
N TRP A 14 -8.10 -18.61 13.51
CA TRP A 14 -6.96 -18.13 12.72
C TRP A 14 -5.88 -19.18 12.57
N LYS A 15 -5.54 -19.87 13.64
CA LYS A 15 -4.55 -20.94 13.61
C LYS A 15 -5.00 -22.05 12.66
N ASN A 16 -6.23 -22.48 12.82
CA ASN A 16 -6.82 -23.50 11.94
C ASN A 16 -6.83 -23.07 10.47
N ALA A 17 -7.18 -21.82 10.17
CA ALA A 17 -7.15 -21.28 8.81
C ALA A 17 -5.72 -21.24 8.24
N LEU A 18 -4.71 -20.93 9.05
CA LEU A 18 -3.31 -20.94 8.64
C LEU A 18 -2.78 -22.34 8.44
N ASP A 19 -3.12 -23.27 9.33
CA ASP A 19 -2.69 -24.67 9.24
C ASP A 19 -3.25 -25.37 8.00
N HIS A 20 -4.40 -24.89 7.47
CA HIS A 20 -5.11 -25.45 6.31
C HIS A 20 -5.12 -24.50 5.09
N ILE A 21 -4.20 -23.53 5.06
CA ILE A 21 -4.19 -22.51 3.99
C ILE A 21 -4.04 -23.13 2.60
N GLU A 22 -3.28 -24.20 2.46
CA GLU A 22 -3.04 -24.89 1.20
C GLU A 22 -4.27 -25.62 0.65
N GLU A 23 -5.27 -25.92 1.50
CA GLU A 23 -6.56 -26.45 1.08
C GLU A 23 -7.43 -25.39 0.39
N THR A 24 -7.21 -24.10 0.76
CA THR A 24 -7.92 -22.96 0.19
C THR A 24 -7.27 -22.48 -1.11
N VAL A 25 -5.94 -22.39 -1.12
CA VAL A 25 -5.15 -21.98 -2.29
C VAL A 25 -3.90 -22.84 -2.34
N SER A 26 -3.82 -23.73 -3.32
CA SER A 26 -2.64 -24.56 -3.49
C SER A 26 -1.40 -23.71 -3.86
N LYS A 27 -0.23 -24.16 -3.43
CA LYS A 27 1.06 -23.54 -3.79
C LYS A 27 1.21 -23.39 -5.31
N LYS A 28 0.77 -24.39 -6.08
CA LYS A 28 0.82 -24.36 -7.55
C LYS A 28 -0.03 -23.24 -8.15
N GLU A 29 -1.22 -22.99 -7.61
CA GLU A 29 -2.10 -21.90 -8.05
C GLU A 29 -1.51 -20.55 -7.69
N LEU A 30 -0.98 -20.40 -6.47
CA LEU A 30 -0.30 -19.19 -6.02
C LEU A 30 0.91 -18.88 -6.91
N ASP A 31 1.77 -19.85 -7.15
CA ASP A 31 2.95 -19.69 -8.02
C ASP A 31 2.57 -19.31 -9.45
N SER A 32 1.50 -19.89 -9.98
CA SER A 32 0.97 -19.55 -11.30
C SER A 32 0.46 -18.12 -11.36
N LEU A 33 -0.29 -17.68 -10.33
CA LEU A 33 -0.79 -16.32 -10.22
C LEU A 33 0.35 -15.30 -10.11
N VAL A 34 1.34 -15.58 -9.27
CA VAL A 34 2.53 -14.72 -9.12
C VAL A 34 3.28 -14.60 -10.44
N LYS A 35 3.57 -15.72 -11.12
CA LYS A 35 4.25 -15.73 -12.42
C LYS A 35 3.50 -14.90 -13.47
N LYS A 36 2.18 -15.08 -13.55
CA LYS A 36 1.32 -14.31 -14.45
C LYS A 36 1.39 -12.83 -14.13
N THR A 37 1.22 -12.44 -12.87
CA THR A 37 1.23 -11.04 -12.45
C THR A 37 2.58 -10.37 -12.72
N VAL A 38 3.69 -11.05 -12.42
CA VAL A 38 5.05 -10.57 -12.75
C VAL A 38 5.22 -10.35 -14.25
N LYS A 39 4.73 -11.27 -15.07
CA LYS A 39 4.76 -11.14 -16.54
C LYS A 39 3.96 -9.93 -16.99
N ASP A 40 2.73 -9.78 -16.51
CA ASP A 40 1.83 -8.66 -16.87
C ASP A 40 2.45 -7.31 -16.50
N ILE A 41 3.09 -7.21 -15.32
CA ILE A 41 3.79 -5.99 -14.89
C ILE A 41 5.00 -5.72 -15.80
N LYS A 42 5.82 -6.73 -16.09
CA LYS A 42 6.98 -6.58 -17.00
C LYS A 42 6.56 -6.05 -18.37
N GLU A 43 5.49 -6.60 -18.92
CA GLU A 43 4.98 -6.18 -20.24
C GLU A 43 4.45 -4.75 -20.21
N LYS A 44 3.64 -4.39 -19.22
CA LYS A 44 3.06 -3.04 -19.08
C LYS A 44 4.10 -1.97 -18.77
N CYS A 45 5.15 -2.30 -18.04
CA CYS A 45 6.20 -1.36 -17.63
C CYS A 45 7.41 -1.35 -18.58
N LYS A 46 7.42 -2.18 -19.62
CA LYS A 46 8.54 -2.25 -20.57
C LYS A 46 8.83 -0.90 -21.22
N GLY A 47 10.07 -0.42 -21.05
CA GLY A 47 10.53 0.86 -21.62
C GLY A 47 9.95 2.10 -20.92
N LYS A 48 9.27 1.94 -19.79
CA LYS A 48 8.64 3.03 -19.04
C LYS A 48 9.32 3.22 -17.69
N LYS A 49 9.35 4.46 -17.21
CA LYS A 49 9.73 4.76 -15.83
C LYS A 49 8.59 4.37 -14.90
N ALA A 50 8.82 3.33 -14.11
CA ALA A 50 7.82 2.77 -13.21
C ALA A 50 8.35 2.69 -11.78
N ALA A 51 7.44 2.88 -10.82
CA ALA A 51 7.69 2.68 -9.40
C ALA A 51 6.44 2.07 -8.75
N TYR A 52 6.53 1.67 -7.48
CA TYR A 52 5.36 1.21 -6.71
C TYR A 52 5.20 1.97 -5.40
N ALA A 53 3.95 2.10 -4.96
CA ALA A 53 3.64 2.67 -3.65
C ALA A 53 3.74 1.58 -2.59
N TRP A 54 4.59 1.82 -1.59
CA TRP A 54 4.83 0.91 -0.49
C TRP A 54 4.37 1.55 0.82
N SER A 55 3.38 0.98 1.48
CA SER A 55 2.79 1.52 2.72
C SER A 55 3.12 0.70 3.96
N ALA A 56 3.99 -0.31 3.83
CA ALA A 56 4.27 -1.30 4.87
C ALA A 56 3.06 -2.15 5.32
N GLY A 57 1.88 -1.96 4.70
CA GLY A 57 0.72 -2.83 4.87
C GLY A 57 0.86 -4.12 4.06
N LYS A 58 0.15 -5.18 4.46
CA LYS A 58 0.22 -6.52 3.84
C LYS A 58 0.15 -6.51 2.31
N ASP A 59 -0.75 -5.71 1.74
CA ASP A 59 -0.96 -5.67 0.29
C ASP A 59 0.24 -5.00 -0.42
N SER A 60 0.86 -4.01 0.20
CA SER A 60 2.05 -3.34 -0.35
C SER A 60 3.33 -4.16 -0.19
N LEU A 61 3.41 -5.02 0.83
CA LEU A 61 4.51 -6.00 0.96
C LEU A 61 4.46 -7.01 -0.19
N VAL A 62 3.29 -7.57 -0.47
CA VAL A 62 3.09 -8.48 -1.61
C VAL A 62 3.37 -7.77 -2.94
N LEU A 63 2.90 -6.54 -3.09
CA LEU A 63 3.18 -5.74 -4.28
C LEU A 63 4.69 -5.52 -4.47
N GLY A 64 5.42 -5.19 -3.41
CA GLY A 64 6.87 -5.01 -3.44
C GLY A 64 7.58 -6.25 -3.95
N GLU A 65 7.31 -7.41 -3.36
CA GLU A 65 7.87 -8.71 -3.78
C GLU A 65 7.61 -9.02 -5.27
N ILE A 66 6.41 -8.71 -5.75
CA ILE A 66 6.04 -8.90 -7.17
C ILE A 66 6.77 -7.89 -8.07
N CYS A 67 6.89 -6.63 -7.64
CA CYS A 67 7.58 -5.58 -8.37
C CYS A 67 9.08 -5.86 -8.49
N GLU A 68 9.74 -6.31 -7.42
CA GLU A 68 11.14 -6.71 -7.43
C GLU A 68 11.38 -7.88 -8.41
N LYS A 69 10.51 -8.90 -8.38
CA LYS A 69 10.56 -10.01 -9.39
C LYS A 69 10.31 -9.51 -10.82
N ALA A 70 9.60 -8.41 -10.97
CA ALA A 70 9.39 -7.77 -12.27
C ALA A 70 10.54 -6.86 -12.70
N GLY A 71 11.51 -6.58 -11.81
CA GLY A 71 12.63 -5.67 -12.08
C GLY A 71 12.31 -4.21 -11.84
N ILE A 72 11.32 -3.93 -10.98
CA ILE A 72 10.97 -2.58 -10.53
C ILE A 72 11.39 -2.46 -9.07
N ASP A 73 12.42 -1.70 -8.81
CA ASP A 73 13.06 -1.51 -7.51
C ASP A 73 12.77 -0.14 -6.86
N GLN A 74 12.27 0.83 -7.65
CA GLN A 74 11.90 2.14 -7.11
C GLN A 74 10.55 2.08 -6.42
N SER A 75 10.49 2.65 -5.21
CA SER A 75 9.26 2.69 -4.43
C SER A 75 9.12 3.97 -3.61
N VAL A 76 7.89 4.29 -3.22
CA VAL A 76 7.59 5.46 -2.40
C VAL A 76 6.69 5.12 -1.22
N LEU A 77 7.09 5.59 -0.04
CA LEU A 77 6.22 5.69 1.13
C LEU A 77 5.88 7.16 1.37
N VAL A 78 4.60 7.47 1.38
CA VAL A 78 4.13 8.78 1.83
C VAL A 78 3.57 8.64 3.23
N ARG A 79 4.07 9.45 4.15
CA ARG A 79 3.66 9.47 5.56
C ARG A 79 3.54 10.90 6.10
N CYS A 80 2.94 11.06 7.26
CA CYS A 80 2.94 12.29 8.04
C CYS A 80 3.71 12.12 9.37
N ASN A 81 3.69 13.12 10.24
CA ASN A 81 4.35 13.08 11.54
C ASN A 81 3.47 12.50 12.67
N LEU A 82 2.36 11.86 12.31
CA LEU A 82 1.42 11.25 13.26
C LEU A 82 1.56 9.73 13.34
N GLU A 83 2.55 9.17 12.65
CA GLU A 83 2.79 7.74 12.65
C GLU A 83 3.34 7.26 14.01
N TYR A 84 2.97 6.06 14.41
CA TYR A 84 3.46 5.47 15.64
C TYR A 84 4.98 5.23 15.59
N PRO A 85 5.73 5.53 16.67
CA PRO A 85 7.17 5.30 16.72
C PRO A 85 7.58 3.85 16.40
N ALA A 86 6.81 2.88 16.88
CA ALA A 86 7.05 1.46 16.58
C ALA A 86 6.92 1.15 15.07
N PHE A 87 5.98 1.80 14.39
CA PHE A 87 5.82 1.66 12.95
C PHE A 87 7.01 2.25 12.18
N ILE A 88 7.47 3.43 12.60
CA ILE A 88 8.66 4.06 12.01
C ILE A 88 9.89 3.16 12.19
N ALA A 89 10.10 2.64 13.40
CA ALA A 89 11.23 1.73 13.67
C ALA A 89 11.15 0.46 12.81
N TRP A 90 9.94 -0.09 12.63
CA TRP A 90 9.73 -1.25 11.77
C TRP A 90 10.04 -0.94 10.29
N ILE A 91 9.62 0.22 9.78
CA ILE A 91 9.93 0.66 8.42
C ILE A 91 11.44 0.71 8.21
N GLU A 92 12.19 1.33 9.12
CA GLU A 92 13.64 1.45 8.99
C GLU A 92 14.36 0.10 8.90
N GLN A 93 13.82 -0.92 9.55
CA GLN A 93 14.39 -2.27 9.54
C GLN A 93 13.97 -3.10 8.32
N ASN A 94 12.82 -2.81 7.72
CA ASN A 94 12.18 -3.68 6.73
C ASN A 94 11.91 -2.99 5.37
N LYS A 95 12.35 -1.76 5.21
CA LYS A 95 12.12 -0.99 3.98
C LYS A 95 12.86 -1.59 2.77
N PRO A 96 12.25 -1.57 1.58
CA PRO A 96 12.94 -1.90 0.34
C PRO A 96 14.15 -0.98 0.11
N SER A 97 15.18 -1.48 -0.58
CA SER A 97 16.41 -0.71 -0.84
C SER A 97 16.17 0.57 -1.65
N GLY A 98 15.22 0.54 -2.57
CA GLY A 98 14.86 1.68 -3.42
C GLY A 98 13.71 2.54 -2.87
N LEU A 99 13.44 2.50 -1.55
CA LEU A 99 12.36 3.26 -0.96
C LEU A 99 12.73 4.73 -0.72
N GLU A 100 11.95 5.63 -1.31
CA GLU A 100 11.94 7.04 -0.93
C GLU A 100 10.78 7.33 0.03
N ILE A 101 11.06 8.07 1.12
CA ILE A 101 10.06 8.46 2.12
C ILE A 101 9.72 9.92 1.95
N ILE A 102 8.47 10.21 1.61
CA ILE A 102 7.94 11.56 1.53
C ILE A 102 7.12 11.86 2.78
N ASN A 103 7.58 12.85 3.55
CA ASN A 103 6.85 13.35 4.70
C ASN A 103 5.97 14.53 4.27
N THR A 104 4.67 14.45 4.52
CA THR A 104 3.69 15.50 4.21
C THR A 104 3.52 16.53 5.33
N GLY A 105 4.14 16.27 6.49
CA GLY A 105 4.36 17.28 7.54
C GLY A 105 3.23 17.43 8.57
N GLN A 106 2.05 16.81 8.37
CA GLN A 106 0.96 16.92 9.34
C GLN A 106 1.39 16.32 10.69
N ASP A 107 1.22 17.09 11.74
CA ASP A 107 1.56 16.76 13.13
C ASP A 107 0.41 17.19 14.07
N MET A 108 0.62 17.10 15.37
CA MET A 108 -0.37 17.48 16.37
C MET A 108 -0.69 18.99 16.32
N GLU A 109 0.26 19.84 15.99
CA GLU A 109 0.02 21.29 15.86
C GLU A 109 -0.84 21.59 14.62
N TRP A 110 -0.60 20.84 13.54
CA TRP A 110 -1.46 20.90 12.36
C TRP A 110 -2.89 20.48 12.70
N LEU A 111 -3.08 19.37 13.44
CA LEU A 111 -4.40 18.88 13.85
C LEU A 111 -5.14 19.88 14.76
N LYS A 112 -4.44 20.54 15.67
CA LYS A 112 -5.04 21.61 16.50
C LYS A 112 -5.65 22.74 15.64
N LYS A 113 -5.04 23.05 14.51
CA LYS A 113 -5.53 24.05 13.55
C LYS A 113 -6.61 23.52 12.61
N HIS A 114 -6.78 22.21 12.53
CA HIS A 114 -7.75 21.52 11.67
C HIS A 114 -8.51 20.46 12.46
N PRO A 115 -9.28 20.85 13.50
CA PRO A 115 -9.92 19.91 14.42
C PRO A 115 -10.93 18.98 13.73
N ASP A 116 -11.49 19.39 12.61
CA ASP A 116 -12.38 18.59 11.77
C ASP A 116 -11.68 17.41 11.06
N MET A 117 -10.36 17.37 11.09
CA MET A 117 -9.54 16.26 10.55
C MET A 117 -9.08 15.28 11.63
N LEU A 118 -9.31 15.57 12.92
CA LEU A 118 -8.88 14.67 14.00
C LEU A 118 -9.67 13.36 14.00
N PHE A 119 -10.97 13.44 13.78
CA PHE A 119 -11.86 12.29 13.65
C PHE A 119 -12.80 12.52 12.45
N PRO A 120 -12.33 12.29 11.22
CA PRO A 120 -13.13 12.53 10.03
C PRO A 120 -14.27 11.50 9.95
N ASP A 121 -15.44 11.88 10.44
CA ASP A 121 -16.66 11.07 10.52
C ASP A 121 -17.39 10.98 9.17
N LYS A 122 -17.23 11.97 8.32
CA LYS A 122 -17.84 12.05 7.00
C LYS A 122 -16.90 11.53 5.91
N SER A 123 -17.45 10.83 4.93
CA SER A 123 -16.68 10.24 3.83
C SER A 123 -15.85 11.25 3.04
N ASN A 124 -16.39 12.47 2.82
CA ASN A 124 -15.66 13.54 2.14
C ASN A 124 -14.47 14.06 2.97
N LYS A 125 -14.60 14.15 4.29
CA LYS A 125 -13.48 14.52 5.19
C LYS A 125 -12.42 13.44 5.27
N ALA A 126 -12.82 12.17 5.34
CA ALA A 126 -11.89 11.05 5.26
C ALA A 126 -11.14 11.04 3.92
N ALA A 127 -11.83 11.28 2.80
CA ALA A 127 -11.20 11.39 1.49
C ALA A 127 -10.23 12.58 1.41
N GLN A 128 -10.59 13.74 2.00
CA GLN A 128 -9.71 14.90 2.10
C GLN A 128 -8.46 14.60 2.95
N TRP A 129 -8.60 13.88 4.06
CA TRP A 129 -7.47 13.43 4.87
C TRP A 129 -6.49 12.58 4.05
N PHE A 130 -6.98 11.52 3.37
CA PHE A 130 -6.14 10.69 2.50
C PHE A 130 -5.48 11.48 1.37
N HIS A 131 -6.21 12.46 0.80
CA HIS A 131 -5.62 13.33 -0.21
C HIS A 131 -4.44 14.13 0.33
N ILE A 132 -4.54 14.68 1.54
CA ILE A 132 -3.50 15.50 2.17
C ILE A 132 -2.30 14.65 2.57
N VAL A 133 -2.52 13.54 3.28
CA VAL A 133 -1.44 12.75 3.90
C VAL A 133 -0.80 11.74 2.95
N GLN A 134 -1.45 11.39 1.85
CA GLN A 134 -0.98 10.34 0.95
C GLN A 134 -0.92 10.77 -0.52
N HIS A 135 -2.06 11.16 -1.12
CA HIS A 135 -2.13 11.35 -2.57
C HIS A 135 -1.27 12.50 -3.07
N ARG A 136 -1.16 13.60 -2.32
CA ARG A 136 -0.28 14.74 -2.69
C ARG A 136 1.18 14.33 -2.74
N GLY A 137 1.63 13.53 -1.78
CA GLY A 137 3.00 13.02 -1.76
C GLY A 137 3.28 12.07 -2.93
N GLN A 138 2.34 11.16 -3.22
CA GLN A 138 2.44 10.27 -4.38
C GLN A 138 2.49 11.05 -5.69
N ALA A 139 1.63 12.07 -5.86
CA ALA A 139 1.62 12.92 -7.04
C ALA A 139 2.91 13.74 -7.19
N ARG A 140 3.51 14.20 -6.06
CA ARG A 140 4.79 14.88 -6.05
C ARG A 140 5.89 13.93 -6.53
N TYR A 141 6.01 12.76 -5.93
CA TYR A 141 6.97 11.72 -6.32
C TYR A 141 6.86 11.38 -7.81
N TYR A 142 5.63 11.15 -8.28
CA TYR A 142 5.35 10.83 -9.68
C TYR A 142 5.92 11.90 -10.63
N LYS A 143 5.73 13.18 -10.30
CA LYS A 143 6.23 14.31 -11.10
C LYS A 143 7.75 14.47 -11.02
N GLU A 144 8.31 14.45 -9.81
CA GLU A 144 9.75 14.67 -9.56
C GLU A 144 10.60 13.59 -10.24
N HIS A 145 10.13 12.35 -10.21
CA HIS A 145 10.80 11.23 -10.87
C HIS A 145 10.40 11.04 -12.33
N GLN A 146 9.50 11.88 -12.87
CA GLN A 146 8.99 11.76 -14.24
C GLN A 146 8.48 10.35 -14.55
N LEU A 147 7.72 9.78 -13.60
CA LEU A 147 7.18 8.44 -13.76
C LEU A 147 6.08 8.43 -14.84
N GLU A 148 5.98 7.31 -15.54
CA GLU A 148 4.88 7.00 -16.45
C GLU A 148 3.89 6.04 -15.81
N ILE A 149 4.37 5.25 -14.82
CA ILE A 149 3.55 4.27 -14.10
C ILE A 149 3.87 4.33 -12.60
N LEU A 150 2.82 4.40 -11.78
CA LEU A 150 2.89 4.15 -10.34
C LEU A 150 1.95 2.99 -10.00
N LEU A 151 2.53 1.85 -9.60
CA LEU A 151 1.80 0.65 -9.23
C LEU A 151 1.25 0.78 -7.81
N LEU A 152 -0.01 0.39 -7.62
CA LEU A 152 -0.70 0.45 -6.32
C LEU A 152 -1.27 -0.92 -5.97
N GLY A 153 -1.09 -1.36 -4.72
CA GLY A 153 -1.69 -2.58 -4.17
C GLY A 153 -3.16 -2.38 -3.82
N ARG A 154 -4.03 -2.18 -4.80
CA ARG A 154 -5.47 -1.96 -4.62
C ARG A 154 -6.27 -2.97 -5.42
N ARG A 155 -7.42 -3.37 -4.89
CA ARG A 155 -8.37 -4.23 -5.59
C ARG A 155 -9.47 -3.38 -6.24
N LYS A 156 -9.91 -3.77 -7.44
CA LYS A 156 -11.07 -3.12 -8.11
C LYS A 156 -12.32 -3.12 -7.22
N ALA A 157 -12.52 -4.20 -6.46
CA ALA A 157 -13.65 -4.35 -5.55
C ALA A 157 -13.65 -3.38 -4.34
N ASP A 158 -12.54 -2.74 -4.04
CA ASP A 158 -12.46 -1.79 -2.91
C ASP A 158 -13.10 -0.42 -3.22
N GLY A 159 -13.60 -0.21 -4.43
CA GLY A 159 -14.27 1.03 -4.86
C GLY A 159 -13.39 2.28 -4.90
N ASN A 160 -12.14 2.17 -4.52
CA ASN A 160 -11.15 3.26 -4.50
C ASN A 160 -10.26 3.26 -5.74
N TYR A 161 -10.80 2.75 -6.84
CA TYR A 161 -10.06 2.70 -8.09
C TYR A 161 -9.96 4.10 -8.68
N VAL A 162 -8.76 4.65 -8.71
CA VAL A 162 -8.46 5.93 -9.35
C VAL A 162 -7.49 5.64 -10.50
N GLY A 163 -8.01 5.67 -11.69
CA GLY A 163 -7.23 5.50 -12.90
C GLY A 163 -8.08 4.96 -14.05
N LYS A 164 -7.76 5.35 -15.24
CA LYS A 164 -8.18 4.64 -16.44
C LYS A 164 -7.19 3.50 -16.67
N ASP A 165 -7.72 2.32 -17.02
CA ASP A 165 -6.92 1.15 -17.42
C ASP A 165 -6.02 1.48 -18.60
#